data_f696e8e0b581a54c8501e2d4eeb973e9
#
_entry.id   f696e8e0b581a54c8501e2d4eeb973e9
#
_cell.length_a   1.000
_cell.length_b   1.000
_cell.length_c   1.000
_cell.angle_alpha   90.00
_cell.angle_beta   90.00
_cell.angle_gamma   90.00
#
_symmetry.space_group_name_H-M   'P 1'
#
loop_
_entity.id
_entity.type
_entity.pdbx_description
1 polymer ?
#
loop_
_entity_poly.entity_id
_entity_poly.type
_entity_poly.pdbx_seq_one_letter_code
_entity_poly.pdbx_strand_id
1 'polypeptide(L)'
;MIPQRKRKSKYYAKKVEYNGIMFDSKLEGARYKILKAMEDQGEISELEVQIPYECVVEGKRVCKYISDFRYRCGEDVLVEDTKGVITAVFSLKKKLVEALYPGLVIQIIKDPRELPRSEYYPHP
;
A
#
# COMPACT_ATOMS: atom_id res chain seq x y z
N MET A 1 -24.10 24.82 17.92
CA MET A 1 -23.67 23.85 16.91
C MET A 1 -23.24 22.57 17.58
N ILE A 2 -23.78 21.49 17.16
CA ILE A 2 -23.39 20.18 17.69
C ILE A 2 -22.08 19.78 17.03
N PRO A 3 -21.02 19.56 17.83
CA PRO A 3 -19.75 19.12 17.22
C PRO A 3 -19.97 17.83 16.47
N GLN A 4 -19.44 17.80 15.28
CA GLN A 4 -19.46 16.60 14.48
C GLN A 4 -18.73 15.49 15.22
N ARG A 5 -19.50 14.56 15.67
CA ARG A 5 -18.93 13.39 16.29
C ARG A 5 -18.28 12.55 15.22
N LYS A 6 -16.98 12.30 15.35
CA LYS A 6 -16.32 11.35 14.46
C LYS A 6 -16.99 10.00 14.61
N ARG A 7 -17.65 9.59 13.56
CA ARG A 7 -18.24 8.27 13.51
C ARG A 7 -17.14 7.23 13.40
N LYS A 8 -17.15 6.30 14.31
CA LYS A 8 -16.42 5.07 14.08
C LYS A 8 -17.17 4.31 13.00
N SER A 9 -16.65 4.32 11.78
CA SER A 9 -17.20 3.47 10.75
C SER A 9 -16.68 2.05 10.95
N LYS A 10 -17.32 1.09 10.29
CA LYS A 10 -16.79 -0.29 10.27
C LYS A 10 -15.43 -0.40 9.62
N TYR A 11 -14.97 0.66 8.94
CA TYR A 11 -13.66 0.71 8.31
C TYR A 11 -12.64 1.43 9.17
N TYR A 12 -13.02 1.90 10.33
CA TYR A 12 -12.12 2.61 11.23
C TYR A 12 -10.99 1.68 11.66
N ALA A 13 -9.77 2.16 11.52
CA ALA A 13 -8.59 1.42 11.91
C ALA A 13 -7.75 2.26 12.86
N LYS A 14 -7.16 1.61 13.86
CA LYS A 14 -6.31 2.28 14.81
C LYS A 14 -4.94 2.56 14.17
N LYS A 15 -4.51 3.82 14.24
CA LYS A 15 -3.18 4.21 13.77
C LYS A 15 -2.11 3.67 14.69
N VAL A 16 -0.99 3.30 14.10
CA VAL A 16 0.19 2.81 14.82
C VAL A 16 1.43 3.49 14.28
N GLU A 17 2.46 3.59 15.13
CA GLU A 17 3.72 4.21 14.73
C GLU A 17 4.87 3.20 14.90
N TYR A 18 5.71 3.09 13.84
CA TYR A 18 6.93 2.28 13.87
C TYR A 18 8.04 3.02 13.14
N ASN A 19 9.22 3.09 13.74
CA ASN A 19 10.40 3.76 13.17
C ASN A 19 10.11 5.20 12.75
N GLY A 20 9.29 5.91 13.54
CA GLY A 20 8.92 7.29 13.25
C GLY A 20 7.90 7.47 12.14
N ILE A 21 7.37 6.37 11.59
CA ILE A 21 6.38 6.41 10.52
C ILE A 21 5.00 6.07 11.10
N MET A 22 4.03 6.92 10.80
CA MET A 22 2.65 6.70 11.22
C MET A 22 1.91 5.91 10.15
N PHE A 23 1.34 4.76 10.53
CA PHE A 23 0.55 3.92 9.65
C PHE A 23 -0.92 4.03 10.01
N ASP A 24 -1.78 4.01 8.99
CA ASP A 24 -3.21 4.23 9.16
C ASP A 24 -3.94 3.06 9.81
N SER A 25 -3.32 1.89 9.87
CA SER A 25 -3.92 0.71 10.47
C SER A 25 -2.87 -0.21 11.06
N LYS A 26 -3.31 -1.12 11.93
CA LYS A 26 -2.44 -2.16 12.47
C LYS A 26 -1.98 -3.11 11.38
N LEU A 27 -2.84 -3.38 10.40
CA LEU A 27 -2.50 -4.24 9.26
C LEU A 27 -1.34 -3.66 8.48
N GLU A 28 -1.42 -2.37 8.16
CA GLU A 28 -0.36 -1.67 7.43
C GLU A 28 0.95 -1.68 8.23
N GLY A 29 0.88 -1.35 9.52
CA GLY A 29 2.06 -1.37 10.39
C GLY A 29 2.68 -2.75 10.51
N ALA A 30 1.85 -3.80 10.62
CA ALA A 30 2.33 -5.18 10.67
C ALA A 30 3.03 -5.58 9.37
N ARG A 31 2.46 -5.18 8.23
CA ARG A 31 3.10 -5.43 6.92
C ARG A 31 4.43 -4.70 6.82
N TYR A 32 4.49 -3.46 7.28
CA TYR A 32 5.74 -2.71 7.28
C TYR A 32 6.85 -3.45 8.04
N LYS A 33 6.55 -3.97 9.22
CA LYS A 33 7.55 -4.68 10.02
C LYS A 33 8.10 -5.89 9.29
N ILE A 34 7.24 -6.63 8.61
CA ILE A 34 7.65 -7.81 7.85
C ILE A 34 8.50 -7.42 6.65
N LEU A 35 8.07 -6.41 5.88
CA LEU A 35 8.84 -5.94 4.73
C LEU A 35 10.19 -5.36 5.16
N LYS A 36 10.22 -4.64 6.29
CA LYS A 36 11.46 -4.09 6.81
C LYS A 36 12.43 -5.18 7.23
N ALA A 37 11.94 -6.24 7.85
CA ALA A 37 12.76 -7.39 8.19
C ALA A 37 13.32 -8.08 6.95
N MET A 38 12.50 -8.21 5.90
CA MET A 38 12.96 -8.76 4.61
C MET A 38 14.04 -7.89 3.98
N GLU A 39 13.87 -6.57 4.06
CA GLU A 39 14.88 -5.63 3.54
C GLU A 39 16.19 -5.76 4.32
N ASP A 40 16.11 -5.83 5.63
CA ASP A 40 17.28 -5.97 6.49
C ASP A 40 18.03 -7.27 6.22
N GLN A 41 17.33 -8.31 5.79
CA GLN A 41 17.92 -9.59 5.42
C GLN A 41 18.38 -9.67 3.95
N GLY A 42 18.15 -8.61 3.18
CA GLY A 42 18.53 -8.57 1.79
C GLY A 42 17.60 -9.30 0.83
N GLU A 43 16.43 -9.73 1.29
CA GLU A 43 15.45 -10.44 0.46
C GLU A 43 14.72 -9.49 -0.48
N ILE A 44 14.54 -8.25 -0.07
CA ILE A 44 14.02 -7.16 -0.88
C ILE A 44 14.91 -5.93 -0.68
N SER A 45 14.72 -4.91 -1.51
CA SER A 45 15.50 -3.66 -1.40
C SER A 45 14.62 -2.46 -1.74
N GLU A 46 15.14 -1.28 -1.42
CA GLU A 46 14.52 0.01 -1.74
C GLU A 46 13.06 0.11 -1.26
N LEU A 47 12.83 -0.30 0.00
CA LEU A 47 11.51 -0.20 0.58
C LEU A 47 11.11 1.25 0.79
N GLU A 48 9.99 1.63 0.20
CA GLU A 48 9.39 2.96 0.33
C GLU A 48 7.97 2.80 0.86
N VAL A 49 7.51 3.80 1.60
CA VAL A 49 6.17 3.80 2.18
C VAL A 49 5.39 5.01 1.70
N GLN A 50 4.07 4.86 1.60
CA GLN A 50 3.16 5.97 1.32
C GLN A 50 3.55 6.73 0.05
N ILE A 51 3.57 6.02 -1.07
CA ILE A 51 4.01 6.55 -2.36
C ILE A 51 2.81 7.13 -3.12
N PRO A 52 2.84 8.43 -3.45
CA PRO A 52 1.74 9.06 -4.19
C PRO A 52 1.82 8.80 -5.68
N TYR A 53 0.67 8.61 -6.29
CA TYR A 53 0.49 8.51 -7.74
C TYR A 53 -0.57 9.51 -8.15
N GLU A 54 -0.18 10.50 -8.95
CA GLU A 54 -1.13 11.48 -9.50
C GLU A 54 -1.89 10.85 -10.67
N CYS A 55 -3.21 10.97 -10.63
CA CYS A 55 -4.07 10.47 -11.70
C CYS A 55 -4.58 11.65 -12.52
N VAL A 56 -3.95 11.88 -13.67
CA VAL A 56 -4.27 12.98 -14.57
C VAL A 56 -4.77 12.39 -15.88
N VAL A 57 -5.95 12.84 -16.34
CA VAL A 57 -6.56 12.39 -17.59
C VAL A 57 -6.85 13.62 -18.44
N GLU A 58 -6.32 13.66 -19.65
CA GLU A 58 -6.53 14.77 -20.58
C GLU A 58 -6.21 16.12 -19.94
N GLY A 59 -5.12 16.18 -19.19
CA GLY A 59 -4.67 17.39 -18.49
C GLY A 59 -5.43 17.72 -17.21
N LYS A 60 -6.43 16.94 -16.84
CA LYS A 60 -7.21 17.16 -15.61
C LYS A 60 -6.80 16.16 -14.53
N ARG A 61 -6.52 16.70 -13.36
CA ARG A 61 -6.27 15.84 -12.20
C ARG A 61 -7.59 15.27 -11.70
N VAL A 62 -7.71 13.95 -11.77
CA VAL A 62 -8.91 13.23 -11.32
C VAL A 62 -8.81 12.93 -9.84
N CYS A 63 -7.66 12.41 -9.41
CA CYS A 63 -7.43 12.07 -8.00
C CYS A 63 -5.94 11.85 -7.78
N LYS A 64 -5.59 11.62 -6.51
CA LYS A 64 -4.28 11.13 -6.11
C LYS A 64 -4.49 9.80 -5.39
N TYR A 65 -3.70 8.81 -5.76
CA TYR A 65 -3.68 7.52 -5.10
C TYR A 65 -2.38 7.39 -4.31
N ILE A 66 -2.46 6.96 -3.06
CA ILE A 66 -1.27 6.73 -2.23
C ILE A 66 -1.20 5.23 -1.94
N SER A 67 -0.16 4.57 -2.47
CA SER A 67 0.08 3.17 -2.15
C SER A 67 0.75 3.05 -0.79
N ASP A 68 0.55 1.93 -0.11
CA ASP A 68 1.17 1.73 1.20
C ASP A 68 2.66 1.46 1.07
N PHE A 69 3.06 0.59 0.13
CA PHE A 69 4.46 0.16 0.00
C PHE A 69 4.88 0.00 -1.45
N ARG A 70 6.14 0.27 -1.69
CA ARG A 70 6.81 -0.04 -2.96
C ARG A 70 8.21 -0.51 -2.64
N TYR A 71 8.66 -1.58 -3.30
CA TYR A 71 9.99 -2.13 -3.07
C TYR A 71 10.45 -2.93 -4.29
N ARG A 72 11.71 -3.28 -4.29
CA ARG A 72 12.29 -4.14 -5.34
C ARG A 72 12.48 -5.55 -4.82
N CYS A 73 12.19 -6.51 -5.68
CA CYS A 73 12.50 -7.90 -5.47
C CYS A 73 13.14 -8.41 -6.76
N GLY A 74 14.46 -8.53 -6.77
CA GLY A 74 15.20 -8.79 -8.01
C GLY A 74 14.97 -7.68 -9.02
N GLU A 75 14.49 -8.02 -10.21
CA GLU A 75 14.17 -7.03 -11.24
C GLU A 75 12.73 -6.49 -11.15
N ASP A 76 11.92 -7.09 -10.29
CA ASP A 76 10.54 -6.64 -10.13
C ASP A 76 10.44 -5.45 -9.18
N VAL A 77 9.60 -4.49 -9.54
CA VAL A 77 9.14 -3.44 -8.64
C VAL A 77 7.73 -3.80 -8.20
N LEU A 78 7.54 -4.01 -6.91
CA LEU A 78 6.25 -4.43 -6.36
C LEU A 78 5.61 -3.25 -5.63
N VAL A 79 4.32 -3.06 -5.88
CA VAL A 79 3.52 -2.04 -5.22
C VAL A 79 2.40 -2.75 -4.46
N GLU A 80 2.27 -2.44 -3.17
CA GLU A 80 1.31 -3.10 -2.30
C GLU A 80 0.39 -2.11 -1.63
N ASP A 81 -0.83 -2.57 -1.38
CA ASP A 81 -1.81 -1.86 -0.59
C ASP A 81 -2.47 -2.86 0.36
N THR A 82 -2.43 -2.56 1.66
CA THR A 82 -3.05 -3.44 2.66
C THR A 82 -4.51 -3.05 2.82
N LYS A 83 -5.41 -4.02 2.73
CA LYS A 83 -6.84 -3.77 2.83
C LYS A 83 -7.54 -4.83 3.68
N GLY A 84 -8.11 -4.39 4.81
CA GLY A 84 -9.06 -5.23 5.53
C GLY A 84 -10.40 -5.29 4.81
N VAL A 85 -10.82 -4.16 4.23
CA VAL A 85 -12.06 -4.04 3.47
C VAL A 85 -11.76 -3.31 2.17
N ILE A 86 -12.26 -3.84 1.05
CA ILE A 86 -12.11 -3.22 -0.26
C ILE A 86 -13.35 -2.39 -0.54
N THR A 87 -13.15 -1.07 -0.71
CA THR A 87 -14.24 -0.14 -1.01
C THR A 87 -14.35 0.05 -2.52
N ALA A 88 -15.52 0.54 -2.97
CA ALA A 88 -15.72 0.87 -4.39
C ALA A 88 -14.77 1.97 -4.84
N VAL A 89 -14.51 2.96 -3.98
CA VAL A 89 -13.58 4.05 -4.31
C VAL A 89 -12.17 3.53 -4.50
N PHE A 90 -11.70 2.64 -3.63
CA PHE A 90 -10.38 2.03 -3.78
C PHE A 90 -10.30 1.23 -5.09
N SER A 91 -11.32 0.42 -5.38
CA SER A 91 -11.34 -0.38 -6.62
C SER A 91 -11.25 0.49 -7.85
N LEU A 92 -11.96 1.61 -7.87
CA LEU A 92 -11.92 2.55 -8.99
C LEU A 92 -10.55 3.21 -9.12
N LYS A 93 -9.99 3.69 -8.00
CA LYS A 93 -8.65 4.31 -8.02
C LYS A 93 -7.58 3.33 -8.47
N LYS A 94 -7.65 2.08 -8.01
CA LYS A 94 -6.71 1.04 -8.43
C LYS A 94 -6.75 0.87 -9.94
N LYS A 95 -7.93 0.73 -10.52
CA LYS A 95 -8.08 0.59 -11.98
C LYS A 95 -7.53 1.80 -12.73
N LEU A 96 -7.81 2.98 -12.22
CA LEU A 96 -7.36 4.22 -12.85
C LEU A 96 -5.84 4.33 -12.84
N VAL A 97 -5.22 4.08 -11.68
CA VAL A 97 -3.77 4.13 -11.56
C VAL A 97 -3.10 3.09 -12.45
N GLU A 98 -3.62 1.88 -12.46
CA GLU A 98 -3.05 0.81 -13.30
C GLU A 98 -3.20 1.13 -14.78
N ALA A 99 -4.26 1.83 -15.17
CA ALA A 99 -4.43 2.28 -16.56
C ALA A 99 -3.47 3.39 -16.93
N LEU A 100 -3.20 4.32 -16.01
CA LEU A 100 -2.36 5.49 -16.27
C LEU A 100 -0.86 5.20 -16.17
N TYR A 101 -0.47 4.18 -15.43
CA TYR A 101 0.93 3.83 -15.21
C TYR A 101 1.19 2.43 -15.76
N PRO A 102 1.55 2.31 -17.06
CA PRO A 102 1.74 1.00 -17.69
C PRO A 102 2.75 0.14 -16.93
N GLY A 103 2.41 -1.11 -16.73
CA GLY A 103 3.24 -2.05 -15.99
C GLY A 103 3.03 -2.05 -14.50
N LEU A 104 2.32 -1.07 -13.96
CA LEU A 104 2.00 -1.02 -12.53
C LEU A 104 0.84 -1.96 -12.23
N VAL A 105 1.04 -2.86 -11.27
CA VAL A 105 -0.03 -3.71 -10.73
C VAL A 105 0.00 -3.56 -9.21
N ILE A 106 -1.11 -3.11 -8.65
CA ILE A 106 -1.20 -2.93 -7.20
C ILE A 106 -1.63 -4.25 -6.59
N GLN A 107 -0.76 -4.82 -5.74
CA GLN A 107 -1.03 -6.06 -5.03
C GLN A 107 -1.83 -5.74 -3.76
N ILE A 108 -2.98 -6.38 -3.61
CA ILE A 108 -3.82 -6.21 -2.42
C ILE A 108 -3.36 -7.23 -1.38
N ILE A 109 -2.93 -6.74 -0.23
CA ILE A 109 -2.43 -7.58 0.86
C ILE A 109 -3.48 -7.61 1.97
N LYS A 110 -3.96 -8.80 2.29
CA LYS A 110 -4.95 -9.01 3.36
C LYS A 110 -4.31 -9.58 4.62
N ASP A 111 -3.27 -10.39 4.45
CA ASP A 111 -2.51 -10.95 5.56
C ASP A 111 -1.10 -10.35 5.53
N PRO A 112 -0.65 -9.70 6.63
CA PRO A 112 0.67 -9.08 6.62
C PRO A 112 1.82 -10.05 6.40
N ARG A 113 1.58 -11.36 6.54
CA ARG A 113 2.59 -12.40 6.35
C ARG A 113 2.70 -12.88 4.91
N GLU A 114 1.90 -12.38 3.98
CA GLU A 114 1.97 -12.79 2.58
C GLU A 114 3.38 -12.54 2.03
N LEU A 115 3.87 -13.49 1.26
CA LEU A 115 5.18 -13.35 0.62
C LEU A 115 5.10 -12.39 -0.57
N PRO A 116 6.20 -11.70 -0.90
CA PRO A 116 6.25 -10.89 -2.11
C PRO A 116 5.89 -11.73 -3.34
N ARG A 117 5.03 -11.19 -4.20
CA ARG A 117 4.54 -11.90 -5.39
C ARG A 117 5.49 -11.65 -6.55
N SER A 118 6.68 -12.25 -6.43
CA SER A 118 7.74 -12.11 -7.42
C SER A 118 8.46 -13.44 -7.56
N GLU A 119 8.83 -13.79 -8.80
CA GLU A 119 9.62 -14.99 -9.05
C GLU A 119 11.06 -14.83 -8.51
N TYR A 120 11.48 -13.59 -8.24
CA TYR A 120 12.80 -13.32 -7.69
C TYR A 120 12.85 -13.43 -6.17
N TYR A 121 11.70 -13.58 -5.51
CA TYR A 121 11.70 -13.73 -4.06
C TYR A 121 12.24 -15.12 -3.70
N PRO A 122 13.21 -15.22 -2.76
CA PRO A 122 13.78 -16.53 -2.41
C PRO A 122 12.74 -17.41 -1.72
N HIS A 123 12.46 -18.53 -2.32
CA HIS A 123 11.59 -19.55 -1.73
C HIS A 123 12.46 -20.62 -1.04
N PRO A 124 12.01 -21.12 0.12
CA PRO A 124 12.71 -22.21 0.79
C PRO A 124 12.72 -23.50 -0.03
#